data_fa4adc833ed73661bebbcd9917735965
#
_entry.id   fa4adc833ed73661bebbcd9917735965
#
_cell.length_a   1.000
_cell.length_b   1.000
_cell.length_c   1.000
_cell.angle_alpha   90.00
_cell.angle_beta   90.00
_cell.angle_gamma   90.00
#
_symmetry.space_group_name_H-M   'P 1'
#
loop_
_entity.id
_entity.type
_entity.pdbx_description
1 polymer ?
#
loop_
_entity_poly.entity_id
_entity_poly.type
_entity_poly.pdbx_seq_one_letter_code
_entity_poly.pdbx_strand_id
1 'polypeptide(L)'
;MINGGKITATGGKKAAGIGGSAGGYGGRVNRKDPDDRSQTITINGGNIKATGIGGSSLYNGGGDGAVTITGGHIQSTAQYGAGIGGGWGDDNYGGKGDVLITGGVIEAEGLRGAGIGGGGANNDDTGNYDGCLGGDAKVEIRGKNTIIKKAVGHLGAGIGGGSAFAAAPGCLLYDGGSAEIEITDGATVQEAVGGEGGAGIGSGAGRGYQSDKKYAHVTIKNATVESAKSGLLSRGNIYGAGIGGGGTKGEHWNGENVIRIINSVIGRFKLDANGNCEKDANGNYLLDTGAGALGTHGSEGIGRGANESGGLSGDLYGEHGNNDVIIDNSWVSEGNTMNQKFNHDWHDTETTPPTCTKDGEKVWECSRCGMKKTEKISALGHDWGAWTVTTPATCTNEGVETRICNRDPSHVETRTIPTTGHNWVDNGNGTHTCTNCGATEAFGALELRVVDAEGMNEPFTVSQNGTLRTYTGAYDTATLTGDLNTLRYLQDHGAQTIQFVTNGQTSSFDINDLLAQGSGNEVFYLTHRGTEEPTLLLVEADHSELVKD
;
A
#
# COMPACT_ATOMS: atom_id res chain seq x y z
N MET A 1 18.93 18.07 -12.99
CA MET A 1 17.93 18.85 -12.22
C MET A 1 17.89 20.29 -12.73
N ILE A 2 16.70 20.84 -12.92
CA ILE A 2 16.45 22.20 -13.40
C ILE A 2 15.59 22.91 -12.36
N ASN A 3 16.10 23.98 -11.74
CA ASN A 3 15.40 24.66 -10.64
C ASN A 3 14.70 25.96 -11.05
N GLY A 4 14.86 26.42 -12.28
CA GLY A 4 14.22 27.64 -12.77
C GLY A 4 14.94 28.27 -13.96
N GLY A 5 14.55 29.49 -14.34
CA GLY A 5 15.10 30.23 -15.47
C GLY A 5 14.34 30.03 -16.77
N LYS A 6 14.83 30.65 -17.85
CA LYS A 6 14.31 30.44 -19.21
C LYS A 6 15.29 29.56 -19.97
N ILE A 7 14.83 28.40 -20.40
CA ILE A 7 15.63 27.38 -21.08
C ILE A 7 15.01 27.07 -22.43
N THR A 8 15.83 27.11 -23.47
CA THR A 8 15.48 26.55 -24.78
C THR A 8 16.48 25.44 -25.07
N ALA A 9 16.00 24.22 -25.17
CA ALA A 9 16.83 23.04 -25.37
C ALA A 9 16.42 22.32 -26.68
N THR A 10 17.36 22.25 -27.64
CA THR A 10 17.13 21.63 -28.92
C THR A 10 18.04 20.41 -29.05
N GLY A 11 17.45 19.24 -29.10
CA GLY A 11 18.16 18.00 -29.42
C GLY A 11 18.43 17.85 -30.92
N GLY A 12 19.37 16.96 -31.26
CA GLY A 12 19.60 16.54 -32.64
C GLY A 12 18.44 15.70 -33.18
N LYS A 13 18.55 15.23 -34.44
CA LYS A 13 17.46 14.58 -35.21
C LYS A 13 16.80 13.36 -34.52
N LYS A 14 17.44 12.72 -33.56
CA LYS A 14 16.90 11.59 -32.79
C LYS A 14 17.19 11.73 -31.27
N ALA A 15 17.61 12.90 -30.81
CA ALA A 15 17.92 13.15 -29.41
C ALA A 15 16.84 14.01 -28.76
N ALA A 16 16.55 13.75 -27.48
CA ALA A 16 15.75 14.64 -26.68
C ALA A 16 16.46 15.98 -26.50
N GLY A 17 15.70 17.08 -26.40
CA GLY A 17 16.25 18.39 -26.05
C GLY A 17 16.78 18.40 -24.62
N ILE A 18 16.08 17.71 -23.70
CA ILE A 18 16.49 17.49 -22.31
C ILE A 18 16.40 15.99 -22.04
N GLY A 19 17.53 15.34 -21.82
CA GLY A 19 17.60 13.90 -21.52
C GLY A 19 18.55 13.12 -22.39
N GLY A 20 18.07 12.00 -22.95
CA GLY A 20 18.90 11.06 -23.68
C GLY A 20 19.51 11.59 -24.98
N SER A 21 20.73 11.17 -25.29
CA SER A 21 21.40 11.42 -26.57
C SER A 21 21.07 10.30 -27.58
N ALA A 22 21.01 10.64 -28.89
CA ALA A 22 20.84 9.63 -29.92
C ALA A 22 22.06 8.69 -29.98
N GLY A 23 21.83 7.39 -29.92
CA GLY A 23 22.88 6.38 -30.16
C GLY A 23 23.26 6.33 -31.65
N GLY A 24 24.59 6.27 -31.92
CA GLY A 24 25.10 6.14 -33.30
C GLY A 24 24.77 4.79 -33.95
N TYR A 25 24.80 4.73 -35.28
CA TYR A 25 24.78 3.51 -36.07
C TYR A 25 25.95 2.61 -35.69
N GLY A 26 25.69 1.43 -35.22
CA GLY A 26 26.71 0.41 -35.09
C GLY A 26 26.80 -0.28 -33.71
N GLY A 27 26.05 -1.31 -33.58
CA GLY A 27 26.19 -2.31 -32.53
C GLY A 27 24.83 -2.83 -32.07
N ARG A 28 24.56 -4.08 -32.40
CA ARG A 28 23.47 -4.81 -31.77
C ARG A 28 23.69 -4.77 -30.27
N VAL A 29 23.02 -3.87 -29.58
CA VAL A 29 23.04 -3.86 -28.12
C VAL A 29 22.24 -5.06 -27.64
N ASN A 30 22.95 -6.05 -27.13
CA ASN A 30 22.33 -7.21 -26.49
C ASN A 30 21.39 -6.73 -25.38
N ARG A 31 20.16 -7.21 -25.39
CA ARG A 31 19.06 -6.98 -24.44
C ARG A 31 19.39 -7.23 -22.96
N LYS A 32 20.64 -7.49 -22.58
CA LYS A 32 21.04 -7.92 -21.24
C LYS A 32 21.42 -6.79 -20.28
N ASP A 33 21.43 -5.56 -20.75
CA ASP A 33 21.77 -4.43 -19.87
C ASP A 33 20.63 -3.38 -19.91
N PRO A 34 19.61 -3.50 -19.05
CA PRO A 34 18.53 -2.53 -18.96
C PRO A 34 18.97 -1.19 -18.36
N ASP A 35 20.15 -1.13 -17.73
CA ASP A 35 20.56 0.02 -16.88
C ASP A 35 21.15 1.20 -17.68
N ASP A 36 21.51 1.05 -18.96
CA ASP A 36 22.21 2.10 -19.72
C ASP A 36 21.27 3.01 -20.56
N ARG A 37 19.94 2.87 -20.42
CA ARG A 37 18.96 3.58 -21.27
C ARG A 37 18.02 4.52 -20.54
N SER A 38 17.95 4.47 -19.22
CA SER A 38 17.06 5.32 -18.46
C SER A 38 17.66 6.70 -18.19
N GLN A 39 16.91 7.74 -18.50
CA GLN A 39 17.29 9.11 -18.17
C GLN A 39 16.39 9.64 -17.07
N THR A 40 16.97 9.99 -15.93
CA THR A 40 16.24 10.64 -14.82
C THR A 40 16.36 12.16 -14.92
N ILE A 41 15.22 12.83 -15.05
CA ILE A 41 15.14 14.28 -15.22
C ILE A 41 14.25 14.85 -14.13
N THR A 42 14.73 15.86 -13.42
CA THR A 42 13.92 16.60 -12.44
C THR A 42 13.83 18.06 -12.83
N ILE A 43 12.63 18.61 -12.92
CA ILE A 43 12.32 20.01 -13.23
C ILE A 43 11.48 20.58 -12.10
N ASN A 44 12.07 21.49 -11.32
CA ASN A 44 11.39 22.12 -10.20
C ASN A 44 10.73 23.46 -10.56
N GLY A 45 11.00 23.99 -11.74
CA GLY A 45 10.40 25.25 -12.19
C GLY A 45 11.08 25.84 -13.43
N GLY A 46 10.68 27.05 -13.78
CA GLY A 46 11.22 27.79 -14.92
C GLY A 46 10.27 27.83 -16.12
N ASN A 47 10.72 28.53 -17.19
CA ASN A 47 10.05 28.57 -18.47
C ASN A 47 10.88 27.76 -19.47
N ILE A 48 10.45 26.57 -19.81
CA ILE A 48 11.22 25.58 -20.56
C ILE A 48 10.55 25.30 -21.88
N LYS A 49 11.33 25.42 -22.97
CA LYS A 49 10.97 24.98 -24.29
C LYS A 49 11.97 23.93 -24.77
N ALA A 50 11.51 22.71 -25.07
CA ALA A 50 12.38 21.59 -25.44
C ALA A 50 11.86 20.82 -26.65
N THR A 51 12.79 20.19 -27.38
CA THR A 51 12.47 19.20 -28.44
C THR A 51 12.46 17.79 -27.84
N GLY A 52 11.50 17.51 -26.94
CA GLY A 52 11.39 16.31 -26.14
C GLY A 52 12.11 16.38 -24.80
N ILE A 53 11.51 15.78 -23.79
CA ILE A 53 12.05 15.65 -22.42
C ILE A 53 11.96 14.17 -22.04
N GLY A 54 13.12 13.51 -21.85
CA GLY A 54 13.16 12.10 -21.44
C GLY A 54 14.08 11.24 -22.28
N GLY A 55 13.57 10.07 -22.68
CA GLY A 55 14.32 9.09 -23.46
C GLY A 55 14.71 9.55 -24.86
N SER A 56 15.79 9.02 -25.38
CA SER A 56 16.25 9.26 -26.75
C SER A 56 15.66 8.25 -27.73
N SER A 57 15.70 8.58 -29.02
CA SER A 57 15.39 7.62 -30.10
C SER A 57 16.64 6.83 -30.50
N LEU A 58 16.53 5.52 -30.51
CA LEU A 58 17.62 4.60 -30.84
C LEU A 58 17.19 3.64 -31.95
N TYR A 59 18.16 3.10 -32.72
CA TYR A 59 17.92 2.20 -33.85
C TYR A 59 17.26 0.88 -33.39
N ASN A 60 17.65 0.32 -32.24
CA ASN A 60 17.16 -0.97 -31.75
C ASN A 60 16.20 -0.86 -30.55
N GLY A 61 15.59 0.28 -30.33
CA GLY A 61 14.63 0.53 -29.25
C GLY A 61 14.76 1.93 -28.65
N GLY A 62 13.67 2.52 -28.24
CA GLY A 62 13.64 3.82 -27.57
C GLY A 62 14.25 3.76 -26.17
N GLY A 63 14.94 4.82 -25.77
CA GLY A 63 15.40 4.98 -24.39
C GLY A 63 14.26 5.27 -23.44
N ASP A 64 14.33 4.74 -22.24
CA ASP A 64 13.36 5.02 -21.19
C ASP A 64 13.53 6.45 -20.64
N GLY A 65 12.45 7.09 -20.27
CA GLY A 65 12.42 8.43 -19.67
C GLY A 65 11.75 8.44 -18.32
N ALA A 66 12.52 8.71 -17.25
CA ALA A 66 12.01 8.97 -15.92
C ALA A 66 12.01 10.49 -15.69
N VAL A 67 10.83 11.13 -15.64
CA VAL A 67 10.71 12.59 -15.60
C VAL A 67 9.86 13.02 -14.41
N THR A 68 10.41 13.86 -13.55
CA THR A 68 9.68 14.50 -12.45
C THR A 68 9.58 16.00 -12.68
N ILE A 69 8.36 16.56 -12.66
CA ILE A 69 8.08 17.99 -12.81
C ILE A 69 7.30 18.45 -11.58
N THR A 70 7.87 19.38 -10.81
CA THR A 70 7.21 19.94 -9.63
C THR A 70 6.72 21.37 -9.82
N GLY A 71 6.99 21.98 -10.98
CA GLY A 71 6.54 23.34 -11.29
C GLY A 71 7.09 23.87 -12.62
N GLY A 72 6.71 25.11 -12.93
CA GLY A 72 7.17 25.83 -14.10
C GLY A 72 6.16 25.84 -15.26
N HIS A 73 6.59 26.45 -16.36
CA HIS A 73 5.86 26.45 -17.64
C HIS A 73 6.66 25.65 -18.65
N ILE A 74 6.17 24.48 -19.03
CA ILE A 74 6.91 23.50 -19.82
C ILE A 74 6.22 23.34 -21.18
N GLN A 75 6.97 23.60 -22.24
CA GLN A 75 6.55 23.29 -23.62
C GLN A 75 7.56 22.29 -24.22
N SER A 76 7.07 21.11 -24.57
CA SER A 76 7.90 20.05 -25.15
C SER A 76 7.27 19.48 -26.40
N THR A 77 8.00 19.53 -27.53
CA THR A 77 7.56 18.94 -28.81
C THR A 77 8.65 18.00 -29.32
N ALA A 78 8.40 16.69 -29.22
CA ALA A 78 9.35 15.68 -29.68
C ALA A 78 9.03 15.25 -31.14
N GLN A 79 10.03 15.31 -32.01
CA GLN A 79 9.91 14.77 -33.38
C GLN A 79 9.94 13.24 -33.36
N TYR A 80 10.69 12.65 -32.42
CA TYR A 80 10.83 11.21 -32.22
C TYR A 80 10.58 10.90 -30.72
N GLY A 81 9.69 9.96 -30.45
CA GLY A 81 9.31 9.58 -29.09
C GLY A 81 8.15 10.40 -28.50
N ALA A 82 7.98 10.30 -27.22
CA ALA A 82 7.01 11.07 -26.47
C ALA A 82 7.45 12.54 -26.30
N GLY A 83 6.49 13.46 -26.18
CA GLY A 83 6.78 14.86 -25.83
C GLY A 83 7.49 14.93 -24.47
N ILE A 84 6.99 14.18 -23.49
CA ILE A 84 7.61 13.97 -22.18
C ILE A 84 7.54 12.47 -21.87
N GLY A 85 8.69 11.80 -21.69
CA GLY A 85 8.76 10.38 -21.36
C GLY A 85 9.68 9.57 -22.24
N GLY A 86 9.19 8.46 -22.82
CA GLY A 86 9.99 7.49 -23.57
C GLY A 86 10.39 7.93 -24.97
N GLY A 87 11.53 7.44 -25.43
CA GLY A 87 12.06 7.68 -26.78
C GLY A 87 11.43 6.77 -27.85
N TRP A 88 11.71 7.09 -29.14
CA TRP A 88 11.27 6.31 -30.27
C TRP A 88 12.21 5.14 -30.60
N GLY A 89 11.66 3.98 -30.90
CA GLY A 89 12.40 2.83 -31.43
C GLY A 89 12.21 2.66 -32.93
N ASP A 90 13.33 2.61 -33.68
CA ASP A 90 13.24 2.44 -35.13
C ASP A 90 12.98 0.97 -35.55
N ASP A 91 13.42 -0.01 -34.77
CA ASP A 91 13.35 -1.42 -35.18
C ASP A 91 12.52 -2.34 -34.29
N ASN A 92 12.19 -2.00 -33.04
CA ASN A 92 11.48 -2.94 -32.17
C ASN A 92 10.62 -2.32 -31.07
N TYR A 93 11.19 -1.51 -30.17
CA TYR A 93 10.50 -1.11 -28.94
C TYR A 93 10.55 0.40 -28.72
N GLY A 94 9.41 1.00 -28.43
CA GLY A 94 9.34 2.34 -27.83
C GLY A 94 9.88 2.32 -26.41
N GLY A 95 10.52 3.40 -25.99
CA GLY A 95 10.98 3.57 -24.61
C GLY A 95 9.81 3.74 -23.65
N LYS A 96 9.98 3.26 -22.43
CA LYS A 96 9.01 3.48 -21.35
C LYS A 96 9.03 4.92 -20.88
N GLY A 97 7.86 5.45 -20.51
CA GLY A 97 7.72 6.73 -19.86
C GLY A 97 7.27 6.55 -18.39
N ASP A 98 8.13 6.94 -17.45
CA ASP A 98 7.79 7.05 -16.03
C ASP A 98 7.75 8.54 -15.66
N VAL A 99 6.55 9.12 -15.57
CA VAL A 99 6.37 10.57 -15.51
C VAL A 99 5.56 10.96 -14.27
N LEU A 100 6.16 11.76 -13.39
CA LEU A 100 5.52 12.34 -12.22
C LEU A 100 5.40 13.86 -12.39
N ILE A 101 4.18 14.41 -12.36
CA ILE A 101 3.93 15.86 -12.43
C ILE A 101 3.11 16.28 -11.20
N THR A 102 3.70 17.13 -10.37
CA THR A 102 3.09 17.63 -9.13
C THR A 102 2.88 19.14 -9.10
N GLY A 103 3.14 19.82 -10.21
CA GLY A 103 2.94 21.27 -10.34
C GLY A 103 3.34 21.78 -11.72
N GLY A 104 2.89 23.00 -12.03
CA GLY A 104 3.21 23.70 -13.25
C GLY A 104 2.17 23.60 -14.36
N VAL A 105 2.44 24.30 -15.45
CA VAL A 105 1.62 24.31 -16.67
C VAL A 105 2.38 23.63 -17.79
N ILE A 106 1.80 22.57 -18.34
CA ILE A 106 2.48 21.64 -19.24
C ILE A 106 1.78 21.59 -20.60
N GLU A 107 2.55 21.77 -21.65
CA GLU A 107 2.19 21.48 -23.04
C GLU A 107 3.18 20.45 -23.59
N ALA A 108 2.70 19.30 -24.00
CA ALA A 108 3.55 18.20 -24.47
C ALA A 108 2.99 17.60 -25.77
N GLU A 109 3.86 17.45 -26.78
CA GLU A 109 3.51 16.91 -28.08
C GLU A 109 4.55 15.89 -28.52
N GLY A 110 4.12 14.66 -28.80
CA GLY A 110 4.95 13.58 -29.33
C GLY A 110 4.51 13.24 -30.74
N LEU A 111 5.34 13.58 -31.77
CA LEU A 111 4.99 13.29 -33.17
C LEU A 111 5.06 11.78 -33.48
N ARG A 112 5.86 11.02 -32.74
CA ARG A 112 6.01 9.57 -32.93
C ARG A 112 5.87 8.78 -31.60
N GLY A 113 5.08 9.28 -30.68
CA GLY A 113 4.82 8.65 -29.40
C GLY A 113 3.64 9.30 -28.70
N ALA A 114 3.51 9.09 -27.42
CA ALA A 114 2.54 9.78 -26.58
C ALA A 114 2.87 11.28 -26.43
N GLY A 115 1.90 12.10 -26.11
CA GLY A 115 2.15 13.46 -25.64
C GLY A 115 2.95 13.41 -24.32
N ILE A 116 2.44 12.66 -23.33
CA ILE A 116 3.11 12.35 -22.06
C ILE A 116 3.05 10.85 -21.84
N GLY A 117 4.21 10.18 -21.73
CA GLY A 117 4.27 8.74 -21.46
C GLY A 117 5.21 7.95 -22.36
N GLY A 118 4.73 6.89 -22.99
CA GLY A 118 5.53 5.95 -23.77
C GLY A 118 5.92 6.47 -25.15
N GLY A 119 7.11 6.09 -25.60
CA GLY A 119 7.57 6.33 -26.97
C GLY A 119 6.91 5.37 -27.97
N GLY A 120 6.81 5.78 -29.22
CA GLY A 120 6.34 4.89 -30.29
C GLY A 120 7.45 4.00 -30.84
N ALA A 121 7.06 3.03 -31.65
CA ALA A 121 7.98 2.15 -32.36
C ALA A 121 7.57 1.98 -33.84
N ASN A 122 8.56 1.72 -34.72
CA ASN A 122 8.35 1.37 -36.13
C ASN A 122 9.32 0.26 -36.52
N ASN A 123 8.94 -0.54 -37.48
CA ASN A 123 9.86 -1.48 -38.13
C ASN A 123 9.87 -1.17 -39.61
N ASP A 124 10.96 -0.57 -40.08
CA ASP A 124 11.19 -0.28 -41.49
C ASP A 124 11.97 -1.40 -42.21
N ASP A 125 12.47 -2.38 -41.47
CA ASP A 125 13.34 -3.43 -42.04
C ASP A 125 12.54 -4.64 -42.54
N THR A 126 12.71 -4.93 -43.81
CA THR A 126 11.97 -5.97 -44.54
C THR A 126 12.39 -7.41 -44.21
N GLY A 127 13.18 -7.62 -43.15
CA GLY A 127 13.79 -8.92 -42.84
C GLY A 127 13.65 -9.47 -41.42
N ASN A 128 13.15 -8.71 -40.47
CA ASN A 128 13.06 -9.17 -39.11
C ASN A 128 11.60 -9.18 -38.60
N TYR A 129 11.06 -10.37 -38.36
CA TYR A 129 9.64 -10.61 -38.04
C TYR A 129 9.31 -10.46 -36.54
N ASP A 130 10.21 -9.93 -35.74
CA ASP A 130 10.11 -9.88 -34.27
C ASP A 130 9.26 -8.73 -33.70
N GLY A 131 8.24 -8.29 -34.41
CA GLY A 131 7.21 -7.38 -33.87
C GLY A 131 7.72 -6.03 -33.32
N CYS A 132 6.89 -4.99 -33.40
CA CYS A 132 7.11 -3.70 -32.78
C CYS A 132 6.18 -3.50 -31.57
N LEU A 133 6.70 -2.97 -30.49
CA LEU A 133 5.90 -2.62 -29.32
C LEU A 133 6.04 -1.14 -29.00
N GLY A 134 4.93 -0.44 -28.88
CA GLY A 134 4.90 0.89 -28.29
C GLY A 134 5.39 0.86 -26.84
N GLY A 135 6.04 1.92 -26.38
CA GLY A 135 6.52 2.03 -25.01
C GLY A 135 5.37 2.12 -24.02
N ASP A 136 5.49 1.40 -22.92
CA ASP A 136 4.55 1.50 -21.79
C ASP A 136 4.66 2.85 -21.10
N ALA A 137 3.62 3.24 -20.37
CA ALA A 137 3.58 4.47 -19.61
C ALA A 137 3.16 4.21 -18.16
N LYS A 138 3.90 4.80 -17.23
CA LYS A 138 3.44 5.08 -15.88
C LYS A 138 3.40 6.59 -15.68
N VAL A 139 2.22 7.16 -15.50
CA VAL A 139 2.03 8.63 -15.43
C VAL A 139 1.23 8.99 -14.20
N GLU A 140 1.84 9.76 -13.31
CA GLU A 140 1.19 10.34 -12.13
C GLU A 140 1.09 11.85 -12.29
N ILE A 141 -0.12 12.40 -12.28
CA ILE A 141 -0.41 13.84 -12.35
C ILE A 141 -1.23 14.21 -11.14
N ARG A 142 -0.69 15.03 -10.24
CA ARG A 142 -1.35 15.35 -8.98
C ARG A 142 -1.12 16.77 -8.51
N GLY A 143 -2.04 17.26 -7.70
CA GLY A 143 -1.96 18.56 -7.06
C GLY A 143 -2.72 19.67 -7.79
N LYS A 144 -3.41 20.53 -7.05
CA LYS A 144 -4.28 21.62 -7.55
C LYS A 144 -3.56 22.69 -8.40
N ASN A 145 -2.24 22.75 -8.33
CA ASN A 145 -1.43 23.67 -9.12
C ASN A 145 -0.85 22.99 -10.38
N THR A 146 -1.30 21.78 -10.70
CA THR A 146 -0.86 21.02 -11.87
C THR A 146 -1.91 21.16 -12.98
N ILE A 147 -1.49 21.73 -14.10
CA ILE A 147 -2.35 21.95 -15.28
C ILE A 147 -1.66 21.35 -16.50
N ILE A 148 -2.21 20.27 -17.03
CA ILE A 148 -1.85 19.80 -18.36
C ILE A 148 -2.71 20.54 -19.36
N LYS A 149 -2.17 21.62 -19.90
CA LYS A 149 -2.88 22.45 -20.86
C LYS A 149 -3.13 21.72 -22.18
N LYS A 150 -2.13 20.94 -22.60
CA LYS A 150 -2.23 20.14 -23.81
C LYS A 150 -1.27 18.95 -23.75
N ALA A 151 -1.77 17.75 -24.07
CA ALA A 151 -0.97 16.56 -24.29
C ALA A 151 -1.43 15.88 -25.58
N VAL A 152 -0.57 15.86 -26.62
CA VAL A 152 -0.90 15.30 -27.92
C VAL A 152 0.08 14.23 -28.31
N GLY A 153 -0.42 13.04 -28.56
CA GLY A 153 0.33 11.97 -29.18
C GLY A 153 -0.13 11.79 -30.63
N HIS A 154 0.74 12.05 -31.61
CA HIS A 154 0.34 11.86 -33.01
C HIS A 154 0.32 10.39 -33.43
N LEU A 155 1.16 9.56 -32.82
CA LEU A 155 1.22 8.11 -33.02
C LEU A 155 1.04 7.33 -31.71
N GLY A 156 0.49 7.96 -30.68
CA GLY A 156 0.31 7.34 -29.36
C GLY A 156 -0.86 7.94 -28.62
N ALA A 157 -1.00 7.60 -27.36
CA ALA A 157 -1.98 8.25 -26.48
C ALA A 157 -1.65 9.73 -26.28
N GLY A 158 -2.62 10.55 -25.98
CA GLY A 158 -2.38 11.90 -25.47
C GLY A 158 -1.58 11.84 -24.17
N ILE A 159 -2.09 11.09 -23.19
CA ILE A 159 -1.40 10.73 -21.96
C ILE A 159 -1.44 9.21 -21.85
N GLY A 160 -0.27 8.55 -21.86
CA GLY A 160 -0.20 7.09 -21.73
C GLY A 160 0.72 6.38 -22.69
N GLY A 161 0.30 5.23 -23.23
CA GLY A 161 1.13 4.35 -24.03
C GLY A 161 1.49 4.91 -25.40
N GLY A 162 2.67 4.58 -25.87
CA GLY A 162 3.09 4.82 -27.26
C GLY A 162 2.44 3.81 -28.21
N SER A 163 2.42 4.11 -29.51
CA SER A 163 1.89 3.19 -30.52
C SER A 163 2.99 2.51 -31.32
N ALA A 164 2.65 1.37 -31.91
CA ALA A 164 3.53 0.64 -32.81
C ALA A 164 2.95 0.62 -34.21
N PHE A 165 3.82 0.87 -35.21
CA PHE A 165 3.46 0.91 -36.63
C PHE A 165 4.41 0.04 -37.46
N ALA A 166 3.87 -0.62 -38.49
CA ALA A 166 4.66 -1.26 -39.53
C ALA A 166 4.48 -0.56 -40.85
N ALA A 167 5.57 -0.33 -41.52
CA ALA A 167 5.57 0.08 -42.91
C ALA A 167 5.50 -1.12 -43.89
N ALA A 168 5.90 -2.32 -43.46
CA ALA A 168 5.98 -3.51 -44.30
C ALA A 168 4.77 -4.45 -44.14
N PRO A 169 4.19 -4.95 -45.26
CA PRO A 169 3.17 -6.00 -45.20
C PRO A 169 3.82 -7.33 -44.74
N GLY A 170 3.25 -7.95 -43.73
CA GLY A 170 3.68 -9.28 -43.27
C GLY A 170 4.14 -9.39 -41.82
N CYS A 171 4.30 -8.31 -41.12
CA CYS A 171 4.62 -8.36 -39.69
C CYS A 171 3.35 -8.64 -38.84
N LEU A 172 3.43 -9.59 -37.96
CA LEU A 172 2.28 -10.13 -37.25
C LEU A 172 2.06 -9.56 -35.81
N LEU A 173 3.05 -8.86 -35.25
CA LEU A 173 3.02 -8.42 -33.85
C LEU A 173 3.29 -6.91 -33.75
N TYR A 174 2.26 -6.12 -33.63
CA TYR A 174 2.34 -4.68 -33.40
C TYR A 174 1.41 -4.25 -32.28
N ASP A 175 1.98 -4.07 -31.10
CA ASP A 175 1.19 -3.66 -29.94
C ASP A 175 1.55 -2.24 -29.51
N GLY A 176 0.54 -1.43 -29.22
CA GLY A 176 0.75 -0.17 -28.51
C GLY A 176 1.23 -0.42 -27.08
N GLY A 177 1.77 0.57 -26.43
CA GLY A 177 2.15 0.50 -25.02
C GLY A 177 0.95 0.45 -24.08
N SER A 178 1.10 -0.28 -23.01
CA SER A 178 0.17 -0.25 -21.87
C SER A 178 0.27 1.06 -21.10
N ALA A 179 -0.73 1.36 -20.28
CA ALA A 179 -0.77 2.58 -19.49
C ALA A 179 -1.24 2.34 -18.05
N GLU A 180 -0.48 2.86 -17.12
CA GLU A 180 -0.85 3.02 -15.72
C GLU A 180 -0.88 4.52 -15.43
N ILE A 181 -2.07 5.09 -15.20
CA ILE A 181 -2.26 6.54 -15.13
C ILE A 181 -3.04 6.89 -13.87
N GLU A 182 -2.50 7.82 -13.10
CA GLU A 182 -3.16 8.42 -11.96
C GLU A 182 -3.24 9.94 -12.13
N ILE A 183 -4.47 10.51 -12.06
CA ILE A 183 -4.72 11.95 -12.09
C ILE A 183 -5.49 12.30 -10.82
N THR A 184 -4.84 13.00 -9.90
CA THR A 184 -5.38 13.14 -8.53
C THR A 184 -5.20 14.53 -7.94
N ASP A 185 -5.80 14.74 -6.76
CA ASP A 185 -5.52 15.85 -5.83
C ASP A 185 -5.74 17.26 -6.40
N GLY A 186 -6.75 17.43 -7.25
CA GLY A 186 -7.11 18.71 -7.84
C GLY A 186 -6.36 19.05 -9.12
N ALA A 187 -5.62 18.10 -9.70
CA ALA A 187 -4.97 18.29 -10.99
C ALA A 187 -6.00 18.50 -12.11
N THR A 188 -5.62 19.30 -13.11
CA THR A 188 -6.47 19.61 -14.28
C THR A 188 -5.77 19.20 -15.57
N VAL A 189 -6.45 18.40 -16.38
CA VAL A 189 -6.07 18.11 -17.77
C VAL A 189 -7.05 18.85 -18.68
N GLN A 190 -6.59 19.89 -19.38
CA GLN A 190 -7.45 20.67 -20.29
C GLN A 190 -7.66 19.93 -21.61
N GLU A 191 -6.61 19.39 -22.20
CA GLU A 191 -6.73 18.63 -23.42
C GLU A 191 -5.72 17.48 -23.47
N ALA A 192 -6.22 16.26 -23.72
CA ALA A 192 -5.42 15.09 -24.05
C ALA A 192 -5.93 14.48 -25.35
N VAL A 193 -5.08 14.43 -26.40
CA VAL A 193 -5.45 13.93 -27.72
C VAL A 193 -4.53 12.79 -28.12
N GLY A 194 -5.11 11.62 -28.31
CA GLY A 194 -4.43 10.48 -28.94
C GLY A 194 -4.42 10.64 -30.46
N GLY A 195 -3.40 10.09 -31.09
CA GLY A 195 -3.28 10.03 -32.53
C GLY A 195 -3.33 8.60 -33.04
N GLU A 196 -3.61 8.42 -34.30
CA GLU A 196 -3.58 7.12 -35.01
C GLU A 196 -4.14 5.93 -34.18
N GLY A 197 -5.34 6.11 -33.63
CA GLY A 197 -5.99 5.07 -32.80
C GLY A 197 -5.56 5.00 -31.35
N GLY A 198 -4.64 5.83 -30.90
CA GLY A 198 -4.31 5.95 -29.48
C GLY A 198 -5.44 6.56 -28.67
N ALA A 199 -5.57 6.18 -27.41
CA ALA A 199 -6.53 6.79 -26.49
C ALA A 199 -6.17 8.26 -26.19
N GLY A 200 -7.16 9.08 -25.84
CA GLY A 200 -6.89 10.40 -25.29
C GLY A 200 -6.08 10.28 -24.00
N ILE A 201 -6.56 9.46 -23.07
CA ILE A 201 -5.87 9.06 -21.85
C ILE A 201 -5.93 7.53 -21.75
N GLY A 202 -4.79 6.84 -21.83
CA GLY A 202 -4.78 5.38 -21.74
C GLY A 202 -3.74 4.71 -22.61
N SER A 203 -4.06 3.54 -23.20
CA SER A 203 -3.09 2.78 -23.98
C SER A 203 -2.91 3.32 -25.40
N GLY A 204 -1.74 3.00 -25.99
CA GLY A 204 -1.45 3.30 -27.40
C GLY A 204 -2.18 2.36 -28.35
N ALA A 205 -2.20 2.70 -29.65
CA ALA A 205 -2.77 1.85 -30.68
C ALA A 205 -1.84 0.73 -31.11
N GLY A 206 -2.40 -0.42 -31.51
CA GLY A 206 -1.66 -1.54 -32.11
C GLY A 206 -2.32 -2.07 -33.37
N ARG A 207 -1.51 -2.71 -34.22
CA ARG A 207 -1.98 -3.35 -35.46
C ARG A 207 -1.80 -4.87 -35.46
N GLY A 208 -1.43 -5.46 -34.35
CA GLY A 208 -1.12 -6.89 -34.22
C GLY A 208 -2.34 -7.79 -34.11
N TYR A 209 -2.15 -9.05 -34.47
CA TYR A 209 -3.16 -10.10 -34.35
C TYR A 209 -3.09 -10.83 -32.98
N GLN A 210 -2.09 -10.55 -32.17
CA GLN A 210 -1.90 -11.20 -30.86
C GLN A 210 -1.29 -10.22 -29.88
N SER A 211 -2.07 -9.73 -28.94
CA SER A 211 -1.55 -8.96 -27.80
C SER A 211 -2.23 -9.40 -26.50
N ASP A 212 -1.57 -10.30 -25.81
CA ASP A 212 -2.09 -10.93 -24.60
C ASP A 212 -1.94 -10.08 -23.34
N LYS A 213 -1.39 -8.86 -23.41
CA LYS A 213 -0.93 -8.17 -22.20
C LYS A 213 -1.08 -6.66 -22.17
N LYS A 214 -1.85 -6.06 -23.06
CA LYS A 214 -2.10 -4.63 -22.99
C LYS A 214 -3.13 -4.31 -21.90
N TYR A 215 -2.85 -3.26 -21.17
CA TYR A 215 -3.80 -2.73 -20.22
C TYR A 215 -3.86 -1.20 -20.26
N ALA A 216 -5.01 -0.66 -19.90
CA ALA A 216 -5.18 0.73 -19.57
C ALA A 216 -5.79 0.83 -18.17
N HIS A 217 -4.94 0.99 -17.18
CA HIS A 217 -5.34 1.25 -15.81
C HIS A 217 -5.33 2.76 -15.59
N VAL A 218 -6.51 3.36 -15.47
CA VAL A 218 -6.66 4.80 -15.35
C VAL A 218 -7.47 5.13 -14.11
N THR A 219 -6.85 5.84 -13.18
CA THR A 219 -7.51 6.36 -11.99
C THR A 219 -7.56 7.89 -12.05
N ILE A 220 -8.76 8.46 -12.04
CA ILE A 220 -9.00 9.91 -11.97
C ILE A 220 -9.79 10.16 -10.68
N LYS A 221 -9.15 10.81 -9.70
CA LYS A 221 -9.74 11.01 -8.38
C LYS A 221 -9.55 12.43 -7.89
N ASN A 222 -10.65 13.11 -7.50
CA ASN A 222 -10.61 14.50 -7.07
C ASN A 222 -9.92 15.41 -8.10
N ALA A 223 -10.18 15.21 -9.40
CA ALA A 223 -9.47 15.88 -10.49
C ALA A 223 -10.43 16.29 -11.62
N THR A 224 -9.94 17.08 -12.55
CA THR A 224 -10.70 17.53 -13.72
C THR A 224 -9.99 17.13 -15.02
N VAL A 225 -10.72 16.52 -15.94
CA VAL A 225 -10.29 16.29 -17.32
C VAL A 225 -11.30 16.99 -18.24
N GLU A 226 -10.93 18.15 -18.78
CA GLU A 226 -11.85 18.92 -19.63
C GLU A 226 -12.11 18.25 -20.96
N SER A 227 -11.06 17.63 -21.54
CA SER A 227 -11.17 16.94 -22.82
C SER A 227 -10.14 15.81 -22.93
N ALA A 228 -10.61 14.61 -23.24
CA ALA A 228 -9.79 13.46 -23.62
C ALA A 228 -10.35 12.88 -24.92
N LYS A 229 -9.60 12.98 -26.03
CA LYS A 229 -10.06 12.59 -27.37
C LYS A 229 -9.16 11.55 -27.97
N SER A 230 -9.72 10.53 -28.60
CA SER A 230 -8.96 9.68 -29.51
C SER A 230 -8.74 10.40 -30.84
N GLY A 231 -7.63 10.06 -31.51
CA GLY A 231 -7.32 10.58 -32.84
C GLY A 231 -7.98 9.77 -33.95
N LEU A 232 -8.25 10.46 -35.07
CA LEU A 232 -8.67 9.82 -36.32
C LEU A 232 -7.46 9.31 -37.11
N LEU A 233 -7.46 8.05 -37.51
CA LEU A 233 -6.45 7.51 -38.42
C LEU A 233 -6.85 7.74 -39.88
N SER A 234 -5.92 8.29 -40.63
CA SER A 234 -6.03 8.36 -42.11
C SER A 234 -5.63 7.05 -42.83
N ARG A 235 -5.10 6.06 -42.11
CA ARG A 235 -4.50 4.85 -42.70
C ARG A 235 -4.93 3.54 -42.00
N GLY A 236 -6.21 3.26 -41.85
CA GLY A 236 -6.60 1.91 -41.43
C GLY A 236 -7.68 1.80 -40.35
N ASN A 237 -8.53 2.80 -40.22
CA ASN A 237 -9.79 2.71 -39.43
C ASN A 237 -9.64 2.12 -38.02
N ILE A 238 -8.61 2.53 -37.30
CA ILE A 238 -8.39 2.13 -35.90
C ILE A 238 -8.72 3.31 -35.02
N TYR A 239 -9.48 3.08 -33.95
CA TYR A 239 -10.02 4.16 -33.13
C TYR A 239 -9.82 3.86 -31.63
N GLY A 240 -9.22 4.79 -30.92
CA GLY A 240 -9.02 4.69 -29.48
C GLY A 240 -10.23 5.21 -28.69
N ALA A 241 -10.32 4.86 -27.44
CA ALA A 241 -11.25 5.47 -26.49
C ALA A 241 -10.84 6.91 -26.16
N GLY A 242 -11.78 7.72 -25.69
CA GLY A 242 -11.44 8.98 -25.05
C GLY A 242 -10.57 8.74 -23.81
N ILE A 243 -11.02 7.87 -22.91
CA ILE A 243 -10.29 7.40 -21.72
C ILE A 243 -10.33 5.88 -21.73
N GLY A 244 -9.18 5.21 -21.79
CA GLY A 244 -9.10 3.74 -21.75
C GLY A 244 -8.24 3.12 -22.82
N GLY A 245 -8.79 2.16 -23.56
CA GLY A 245 -8.06 1.37 -24.57
C GLY A 245 -7.78 2.11 -25.86
N GLY A 246 -6.59 1.90 -26.42
CA GLY A 246 -6.29 2.24 -27.83
C GLY A 246 -6.98 1.27 -28.79
N GLY A 247 -7.15 1.66 -30.05
CA GLY A 247 -7.73 0.82 -31.09
C GLY A 247 -6.76 -0.26 -31.59
N THR A 248 -7.31 -1.31 -32.22
CA THR A 248 -6.54 -2.41 -32.80
C THR A 248 -6.97 -2.69 -34.24
N LYS A 249 -6.09 -3.25 -35.08
CA LYS A 249 -6.39 -3.55 -36.47
C LYS A 249 -7.15 -4.86 -36.67
N GLY A 250 -7.00 -5.83 -35.79
CA GLY A 250 -7.61 -7.16 -35.92
C GLY A 250 -8.76 -7.37 -34.99
N GLU A 251 -9.39 -8.51 -35.12
CA GLU A 251 -10.49 -8.97 -34.23
C GLU A 251 -9.99 -9.39 -32.85
N HIS A 252 -8.70 -9.27 -32.56
CA HIS A 252 -8.04 -9.74 -31.35
C HIS A 252 -7.60 -8.59 -30.44
N TRP A 253 -8.11 -8.62 -29.23
CA TRP A 253 -7.57 -8.15 -27.95
C TRP A 253 -7.29 -6.64 -27.77
N ASN A 254 -8.21 -6.01 -27.09
CA ASN A 254 -7.85 -5.02 -26.08
C ASN A 254 -7.65 -5.78 -24.77
N GLY A 255 -6.50 -5.60 -24.16
CA GLY A 255 -6.22 -6.10 -22.85
C GLY A 255 -7.18 -5.54 -21.80
N GLU A 256 -6.87 -5.73 -20.54
CA GLU A 256 -7.66 -5.29 -19.40
C GLU A 256 -7.74 -3.75 -19.36
N ASN A 257 -8.94 -3.20 -19.34
CA ASN A 257 -9.19 -1.79 -19.04
C ASN A 257 -9.80 -1.68 -17.65
N VAL A 258 -9.08 -1.06 -16.75
CA VAL A 258 -9.57 -0.74 -15.39
C VAL A 258 -9.61 0.76 -15.25
N ILE A 259 -10.81 1.33 -15.27
CA ILE A 259 -10.99 2.79 -15.24
C ILE A 259 -11.80 3.16 -14.02
N ARG A 260 -11.24 4.03 -13.19
CA ARG A 260 -11.86 4.50 -11.94
C ARG A 260 -11.92 6.01 -11.95
N ILE A 261 -13.12 6.56 -11.98
CA ILE A 261 -13.38 8.01 -11.96
C ILE A 261 -14.17 8.31 -10.68
N ILE A 262 -13.53 8.99 -9.73
CA ILE A 262 -14.07 9.19 -8.39
C ILE A 262 -13.97 10.66 -8.00
N ASN A 263 -15.09 11.25 -7.58
CA ASN A 263 -15.18 12.66 -7.16
C ASN A 263 -14.58 13.64 -8.20
N SER A 264 -14.78 13.39 -9.49
CA SER A 264 -14.05 14.06 -10.57
C SER A 264 -14.98 14.62 -11.62
N VAL A 265 -14.45 15.50 -12.46
CA VAL A 265 -15.18 16.09 -13.60
C VAL A 265 -14.49 15.66 -14.89
N ILE A 266 -15.23 14.99 -15.77
CA ILE A 266 -14.81 14.69 -17.14
C ILE A 266 -15.68 15.51 -18.09
N GLY A 267 -15.16 16.60 -18.58
CA GLY A 267 -15.86 17.59 -19.39
C GLY A 267 -15.70 19.00 -18.85
N ARG A 268 -16.35 19.96 -19.51
CA ARG A 268 -16.49 21.34 -19.06
C ARG A 268 -17.95 21.65 -18.80
N PHE A 269 -18.22 22.43 -17.76
CA PHE A 269 -19.53 23.01 -17.62
C PHE A 269 -19.78 24.06 -18.72
N LYS A 270 -20.98 24.02 -19.29
CA LYS A 270 -21.42 25.03 -20.22
C LYS A 270 -21.63 26.35 -19.46
N LEU A 271 -21.08 27.43 -19.98
CA LEU A 271 -21.16 28.74 -19.35
C LEU A 271 -22.13 29.63 -20.12
N ASP A 272 -22.92 30.41 -19.40
CA ASP A 272 -23.75 31.50 -19.95
C ASP A 272 -22.88 32.70 -20.37
N ALA A 273 -23.51 33.73 -20.94
CA ALA A 273 -22.83 34.93 -21.39
C ALA A 273 -22.14 35.72 -20.25
N ASN A 274 -22.47 35.45 -19.01
CA ASN A 274 -21.91 36.10 -17.82
C ASN A 274 -20.81 35.22 -17.17
N GLY A 275 -20.51 34.04 -17.74
CA GLY A 275 -19.51 33.10 -17.21
C GLY A 275 -20.03 32.20 -16.07
N ASN A 276 -21.32 32.14 -15.82
CA ASN A 276 -21.92 31.25 -14.85
C ASN A 276 -22.26 29.91 -15.52
N CYS A 277 -22.20 28.83 -14.75
CA CYS A 277 -22.59 27.50 -15.25
C CYS A 277 -24.09 27.49 -15.61
N GLU A 278 -24.40 27.19 -16.89
CA GLU A 278 -25.78 27.01 -17.34
C GLU A 278 -26.42 25.80 -16.64
N LYS A 279 -27.75 25.91 -16.43
CA LYS A 279 -28.57 24.85 -15.85
C LYS A 279 -29.74 24.51 -16.75
N ASP A 280 -30.18 23.25 -16.73
CA ASP A 280 -31.42 22.84 -17.36
C ASP A 280 -32.67 23.32 -16.59
N ALA A 281 -33.84 23.03 -17.12
CA ALA A 281 -35.13 23.39 -16.49
C ALA A 281 -35.36 22.76 -15.11
N ASN A 282 -34.60 21.73 -14.77
CA ASN A 282 -34.64 20.99 -13.51
C ASN A 282 -33.53 21.46 -12.51
N GLY A 283 -32.74 22.47 -12.91
CA GLY A 283 -31.66 23.02 -12.08
C GLY A 283 -30.34 22.27 -12.16
N ASN A 284 -30.18 21.27 -13.05
CA ASN A 284 -28.95 20.51 -13.25
C ASN A 284 -27.98 21.32 -14.10
N TYR A 285 -26.70 21.29 -13.75
CA TYR A 285 -25.64 21.89 -14.55
C TYR A 285 -25.50 21.19 -15.91
N LEU A 286 -25.35 21.96 -16.96
CA LEU A 286 -25.10 21.46 -18.31
C LEU A 286 -23.62 21.35 -18.58
N LEU A 287 -23.21 20.26 -19.25
CA LEU A 287 -21.86 20.09 -19.76
C LEU A 287 -21.79 20.53 -21.24
N ASP A 288 -20.62 21.05 -21.62
CA ASP A 288 -20.29 21.34 -23.02
C ASP A 288 -20.17 20.02 -23.81
N THR A 289 -20.98 19.81 -24.80
CA THR A 289 -21.01 18.60 -25.62
C THR A 289 -19.73 18.40 -26.47
N GLY A 290 -18.91 19.44 -26.64
CA GLY A 290 -17.60 19.36 -27.30
C GLY A 290 -16.44 18.99 -26.38
N ALA A 291 -16.72 18.82 -25.07
CA ALA A 291 -15.74 18.48 -24.05
C ALA A 291 -16.06 17.11 -23.43
N GLY A 292 -15.10 16.54 -22.73
CA GLY A 292 -15.23 15.26 -22.06
C GLY A 292 -14.43 14.13 -22.70
N ALA A 293 -14.80 12.90 -22.42
CA ALA A 293 -14.20 11.71 -23.01
C ALA A 293 -14.87 11.41 -24.37
N LEU A 294 -14.10 11.55 -25.44
CA LEU A 294 -14.61 11.43 -26.80
C LEU A 294 -13.90 10.27 -27.54
N GLY A 295 -14.60 9.16 -27.69
CA GLY A 295 -14.24 8.13 -28.65
C GLY A 295 -14.63 8.52 -30.07
N THR A 296 -14.08 7.85 -31.06
CA THR A 296 -14.39 8.07 -32.49
C THR A 296 -14.82 6.77 -33.16
N HIS A 297 -15.75 6.85 -34.12
CA HIS A 297 -16.17 5.74 -35.00
C HIS A 297 -16.39 4.38 -34.30
N GLY A 298 -17.29 4.34 -33.31
CA GLY A 298 -17.64 3.10 -32.63
C GLY A 298 -16.83 2.77 -31.37
N SER A 299 -15.74 3.52 -31.09
CA SER A 299 -15.06 3.40 -29.80
C SER A 299 -15.85 4.06 -28.67
N GLU A 300 -15.65 3.57 -27.46
CA GLU A 300 -16.28 4.14 -26.26
C GLU A 300 -15.65 5.49 -25.90
N GLY A 301 -16.43 6.39 -25.32
CA GLY A 301 -15.90 7.59 -24.69
C GLY A 301 -14.99 7.22 -23.53
N ILE A 302 -15.45 6.30 -22.69
CA ILE A 302 -14.70 5.71 -21.56
C ILE A 302 -14.81 4.19 -21.69
N GLY A 303 -13.66 3.51 -21.87
CA GLY A 303 -13.64 2.06 -21.98
C GLY A 303 -12.78 1.56 -23.13
N ARG A 304 -13.36 0.91 -24.11
CA ARG A 304 -12.65 0.20 -25.19
C ARG A 304 -12.46 1.08 -26.44
N GLY A 305 -11.34 0.86 -27.12
CA GLY A 305 -11.16 1.32 -28.50
C GLY A 305 -11.98 0.49 -29.49
N ALA A 306 -11.98 0.87 -30.76
CA ALA A 306 -12.65 0.14 -31.84
C ALA A 306 -11.66 -0.44 -32.86
N ASN A 307 -12.08 -1.48 -33.55
CA ASN A 307 -11.36 -2.12 -34.65
C ASN A 307 -11.68 -1.49 -36.02
N GLU A 308 -11.06 -1.99 -37.10
CA GLU A 308 -11.27 -1.51 -38.49
C GLU A 308 -12.73 -1.57 -38.97
N SER A 309 -13.52 -2.48 -38.46
CA SER A 309 -14.94 -2.66 -38.83
C SER A 309 -15.87 -1.75 -38.02
N GLY A 310 -15.37 -0.93 -37.10
CA GLY A 310 -16.13 -0.07 -36.20
C GLY A 310 -16.78 -0.82 -35.03
N GLY A 311 -16.50 -2.11 -34.87
CA GLY A 311 -16.87 -2.88 -33.68
C GLY A 311 -15.94 -2.61 -32.52
N LEU A 312 -16.41 -2.73 -31.28
CA LEU A 312 -15.57 -2.63 -30.11
C LEU A 312 -14.49 -3.72 -30.14
N SER A 313 -13.28 -3.35 -29.87
CA SER A 313 -12.15 -4.30 -29.86
C SER A 313 -12.42 -5.40 -28.83
N GLY A 314 -12.44 -6.66 -29.27
CA GLY A 314 -12.67 -7.82 -28.40
C GLY A 314 -14.07 -8.45 -28.47
N ASP A 315 -15.04 -7.91 -29.24
CA ASP A 315 -16.42 -8.40 -29.23
C ASP A 315 -16.70 -9.68 -30.04
N LEU A 316 -15.84 -10.10 -30.97
CA LEU A 316 -16.20 -11.12 -31.96
C LEU A 316 -15.94 -12.59 -31.56
N TYR A 317 -15.18 -12.88 -30.53
CA TYR A 317 -14.86 -14.27 -30.13
C TYR A 317 -15.04 -14.63 -28.67
N GLY A 318 -15.73 -13.83 -27.87
CA GLY A 318 -16.15 -14.24 -26.50
C GLY A 318 -15.05 -14.35 -25.44
N GLU A 319 -13.80 -14.09 -25.77
CA GLU A 319 -12.69 -14.05 -24.82
C GLU A 319 -12.27 -12.59 -24.63
N HIS A 320 -12.97 -11.91 -23.76
CA HIS A 320 -12.94 -10.46 -23.61
C HIS A 320 -11.85 -10.02 -22.64
N GLY A 321 -11.07 -9.05 -23.06
CA GLY A 321 -10.34 -8.21 -22.12
C GLY A 321 -11.33 -7.60 -21.11
N ASN A 322 -10.97 -7.62 -19.84
CA ASN A 322 -11.80 -7.12 -18.76
C ASN A 322 -12.00 -5.61 -18.94
N ASN A 323 -13.23 -5.14 -19.02
CA ASN A 323 -13.55 -3.71 -19.09
C ASN A 323 -14.28 -3.32 -17.80
N ASP A 324 -13.51 -3.03 -16.74
CA ASP A 324 -14.02 -2.63 -15.43
C ASP A 324 -14.02 -1.10 -15.32
N VAL A 325 -15.17 -0.48 -15.55
CA VAL A 325 -15.35 0.97 -15.47
C VAL A 325 -16.21 1.32 -14.26
N ILE A 326 -15.61 1.99 -13.29
CA ILE A 326 -16.30 2.53 -12.11
C ILE A 326 -16.29 4.05 -12.17
N ILE A 327 -17.50 4.63 -12.17
CA ILE A 327 -17.71 6.08 -12.09
C ILE A 327 -18.52 6.34 -10.82
N ASP A 328 -17.91 6.99 -9.83
CA ASP A 328 -18.53 7.30 -8.56
C ASP A 328 -18.44 8.80 -8.26
N ASN A 329 -19.56 9.38 -7.85
CA ASN A 329 -19.67 10.78 -7.44
C ASN A 329 -19.01 11.78 -8.43
N SER A 330 -19.14 11.53 -9.76
CA SER A 330 -18.39 12.25 -10.78
C SER A 330 -19.32 12.82 -11.88
N TRP A 331 -18.90 13.95 -12.48
CA TRP A 331 -19.56 14.53 -13.65
C TRP A 331 -18.85 14.05 -14.91
N VAL A 332 -19.56 13.33 -15.78
CA VAL A 332 -18.93 12.73 -16.96
C VAL A 332 -19.72 13.06 -18.21
N SER A 333 -19.02 13.55 -19.23
CA SER A 333 -19.50 13.71 -20.59
C SER A 333 -18.77 12.72 -21.52
N GLU A 334 -19.53 11.95 -22.26
CA GLU A 334 -19.03 10.99 -23.27
C GLU A 334 -19.48 11.37 -24.69
N GLY A 335 -19.22 12.61 -25.12
CA GLY A 335 -19.59 13.08 -26.44
C GLY A 335 -21.08 13.42 -26.59
N ASN A 336 -21.64 13.25 -27.82
CA ASN A 336 -23.01 13.62 -28.15
C ASN A 336 -24.10 12.81 -27.43
N THR A 337 -23.77 11.75 -26.80
CA THR A 337 -24.64 11.01 -25.90
C THR A 337 -24.35 11.42 -24.48
N MET A 338 -25.21 12.24 -23.91
CA MET A 338 -25.25 12.43 -22.45
C MET A 338 -25.70 11.10 -21.82
N ASN A 339 -24.81 10.13 -21.73
CA ASN A 339 -24.92 9.11 -20.72
C ASN A 339 -24.49 9.77 -19.43
N GLN A 340 -25.43 10.52 -18.83
CA GLN A 340 -25.35 10.86 -17.44
C GLN A 340 -25.41 9.54 -16.67
N LYS A 341 -24.31 8.82 -16.59
CA LYS A 341 -24.13 7.84 -15.55
C LYS A 341 -24.01 8.61 -14.25
N PHE A 342 -25.18 8.96 -13.77
CA PHE A 342 -25.59 9.47 -12.48
C PHE A 342 -24.53 10.25 -11.71
N ASN A 343 -24.54 11.54 -11.91
CA ASN A 343 -24.10 12.46 -10.89
C ASN A 343 -25.07 12.40 -9.73
N HIS A 344 -24.76 11.65 -8.74
CA HIS A 344 -25.49 11.69 -7.50
C HIS A 344 -25.21 13.01 -6.79
N ASP A 345 -26.25 13.75 -6.51
CA ASP A 345 -26.17 14.91 -5.62
C ASP A 345 -26.38 14.40 -4.19
N TRP A 346 -25.28 13.97 -3.58
CA TRP A 346 -25.30 13.36 -2.27
C TRP A 346 -25.45 14.42 -1.18
N HIS A 347 -26.46 14.30 -0.34
CA HIS A 347 -26.60 15.04 0.89
C HIS A 347 -26.69 14.09 2.09
N ASP A 348 -26.17 14.56 3.20
CA ASP A 348 -26.20 13.83 4.47
C ASP A 348 -27.65 13.82 4.98
N THR A 349 -28.23 12.63 5.14
CA THR A 349 -29.60 12.47 5.63
C THR A 349 -29.65 11.95 7.05
N GLU A 350 -28.68 11.13 7.45
CA GLU A 350 -28.64 10.53 8.75
C GLU A 350 -27.19 10.16 9.11
N THR A 351 -26.78 10.55 10.30
CA THR A 351 -25.47 10.17 10.84
C THR A 351 -25.68 9.51 12.19
N THR A 352 -25.35 8.23 12.27
CA THR A 352 -25.24 7.52 13.54
C THR A 352 -23.80 7.67 14.04
N PRO A 353 -23.56 8.40 15.12
CA PRO A 353 -22.20 8.57 15.63
C PRO A 353 -21.61 7.24 16.12
N PRO A 354 -20.31 7.01 15.95
CA PRO A 354 -19.66 5.84 16.49
C PRO A 354 -19.59 5.91 18.02
N THR A 355 -19.66 4.74 18.65
CA THR A 355 -19.43 4.58 20.09
C THR A 355 -18.01 4.04 20.34
N CYS A 356 -17.68 3.76 21.60
CA CYS A 356 -16.40 3.13 21.94
C CYS A 356 -16.19 1.79 21.22
N THR A 357 -17.25 1.00 21.06
CA THR A 357 -17.19 -0.39 20.61
C THR A 357 -17.94 -0.65 19.30
N LYS A 358 -18.79 0.27 18.90
CA LYS A 358 -19.58 0.12 17.68
C LYS A 358 -19.21 1.20 16.69
N ASP A 359 -19.06 0.77 15.44
CA ASP A 359 -18.93 1.69 14.33
C ASP A 359 -20.18 2.56 14.20
N GLY A 360 -19.97 3.79 13.80
CA GLY A 360 -21.01 4.68 13.33
C GLY A 360 -21.26 4.49 11.84
N GLU A 361 -22.28 5.13 11.37
CA GLU A 361 -22.68 5.08 9.97
C GLU A 361 -23.16 6.45 9.53
N LYS A 362 -22.69 6.87 8.37
CA LYS A 362 -23.18 8.07 7.70
C LYS A 362 -23.95 7.66 6.46
N VAL A 363 -25.22 8.04 6.42
CA VAL A 363 -26.11 7.74 5.29
C VAL A 363 -26.23 8.98 4.42
N TRP A 364 -25.88 8.79 3.16
CA TRP A 364 -26.04 9.79 2.12
C TRP A 364 -27.21 9.40 1.23
N GLU A 365 -28.03 10.34 0.88
CA GLU A 365 -29.12 10.16 -0.08
C GLU A 365 -28.93 11.11 -1.26
N CYS A 366 -29.11 10.58 -2.47
CA CYS A 366 -29.07 11.40 -3.65
C CYS A 366 -30.39 12.16 -3.82
N SER A 367 -30.34 13.50 -3.83
CA SER A 367 -31.53 14.36 -4.04
C SER A 367 -32.25 14.10 -5.37
N ARG A 368 -31.55 13.49 -6.34
CA ARG A 368 -32.02 13.29 -7.70
C ARG A 368 -32.68 11.95 -7.95
N CYS A 369 -32.19 10.88 -7.33
CA CYS A 369 -32.66 9.52 -7.59
C CYS A 369 -33.11 8.76 -6.35
N GLY A 370 -32.97 9.34 -5.15
CA GLY A 370 -33.31 8.67 -3.89
C GLY A 370 -32.41 7.48 -3.52
N MET A 371 -31.33 7.25 -4.29
CA MET A 371 -30.39 6.20 -3.97
C MET A 371 -29.65 6.53 -2.69
N LYS A 372 -29.46 5.52 -1.83
CA LYS A 372 -28.73 5.68 -0.56
C LYS A 372 -27.37 4.98 -0.67
N LYS A 373 -26.36 5.62 -0.09
CA LYS A 373 -25.07 4.99 0.19
C LYS A 373 -24.71 5.18 1.65
N THR A 374 -24.01 4.24 2.21
CA THR A 374 -23.56 4.30 3.59
C THR A 374 -22.04 4.38 3.65
N GLU A 375 -21.56 5.18 4.56
CA GLU A 375 -20.15 5.30 4.88
C GLU A 375 -19.95 4.88 6.34
N LYS A 376 -19.08 3.93 6.55
CA LYS A 376 -18.76 3.44 7.87
C LYS A 376 -17.84 4.42 8.59
N ILE A 377 -18.21 4.82 9.80
CA ILE A 377 -17.37 5.60 10.70
C ILE A 377 -16.81 4.63 11.73
N SER A 378 -15.51 4.44 11.74
CA SER A 378 -14.87 3.50 12.67
C SER A 378 -15.19 3.82 14.13
N ALA A 379 -15.37 2.78 14.94
CA ALA A 379 -15.55 2.90 16.39
C ALA A 379 -14.41 3.72 17.00
N LEU A 380 -14.75 4.54 17.97
CA LEU A 380 -13.82 5.49 18.62
C LEU A 380 -12.75 4.81 19.45
N GLY A 381 -12.96 3.52 19.81
CA GLY A 381 -12.17 2.85 20.82
C GLY A 381 -12.48 3.37 22.22
N HIS A 382 -11.88 2.74 23.22
CA HIS A 382 -12.00 3.20 24.60
C HIS A 382 -10.98 4.31 24.89
N ASP A 383 -11.44 5.31 25.59
CA ASP A 383 -10.60 6.35 26.19
C ASP A 383 -10.53 6.07 27.70
N TRP A 384 -9.62 5.17 28.06
CA TRP A 384 -9.54 4.69 29.43
C TRP A 384 -8.97 5.76 30.37
N GLY A 385 -9.67 5.95 31.49
CA GLY A 385 -9.14 6.69 32.64
C GLY A 385 -7.98 5.95 33.32
N ALA A 386 -7.45 6.56 34.38
CA ALA A 386 -6.41 5.94 35.18
C ALA A 386 -6.95 4.72 35.95
N TRP A 387 -6.07 3.75 36.21
CA TRP A 387 -6.38 2.64 37.09
C TRP A 387 -6.56 3.12 38.53
N THR A 388 -7.61 2.68 39.16
CA THR A 388 -7.92 2.98 40.58
C THR A 388 -8.12 1.68 41.34
N VAL A 389 -7.42 1.52 42.45
CA VAL A 389 -7.59 0.36 43.31
C VAL A 389 -8.99 0.38 43.90
N THR A 390 -9.82 -0.57 43.55
CA THR A 390 -11.18 -0.74 44.07
C THR A 390 -11.22 -1.73 45.22
N THR A 391 -10.33 -2.68 45.23
CA THR A 391 -10.12 -3.62 46.33
C THR A 391 -8.61 -3.76 46.52
N PRO A 392 -8.05 -3.32 47.64
CA PRO A 392 -6.63 -3.51 47.92
C PRO A 392 -6.30 -4.99 48.11
N ALA A 393 -5.14 -5.40 47.60
CA ALA A 393 -4.61 -6.72 47.87
C ALA A 393 -4.27 -6.88 49.34
N THR A 394 -4.45 -8.08 49.87
CA THR A 394 -4.03 -8.47 51.24
C THR A 394 -2.92 -9.51 51.16
N CYS A 395 -2.47 -9.98 52.30
CA CYS A 395 -1.45 -11.03 52.37
C CYS A 395 -1.87 -12.32 51.61
N THR A 396 -3.16 -12.63 51.63
CA THR A 396 -3.71 -13.90 51.14
C THR A 396 -4.73 -13.75 50.01
N ASN A 397 -5.27 -12.56 49.80
CA ASN A 397 -6.27 -12.32 48.78
C ASN A 397 -5.76 -11.30 47.78
N GLU A 398 -5.99 -11.57 46.50
CA GLU A 398 -5.73 -10.64 45.41
C GLU A 398 -6.57 -9.37 45.57
N GLY A 399 -6.03 -8.26 45.18
CA GLY A 399 -6.75 -7.01 45.02
C GLY A 399 -7.34 -6.86 43.62
N VAL A 400 -8.08 -5.81 43.44
CA VAL A 400 -8.67 -5.44 42.14
C VAL A 400 -8.46 -3.95 41.89
N GLU A 401 -7.97 -3.61 40.74
CA GLU A 401 -8.03 -2.24 40.25
C GLU A 401 -8.95 -2.16 39.04
N THR A 402 -9.55 -1.03 38.89
CA THR A 402 -10.59 -0.78 37.89
C THR A 402 -10.29 0.51 37.17
N ARG A 403 -10.56 0.54 35.86
CA ARG A 403 -10.58 1.77 35.08
C ARG A 403 -11.89 1.90 34.35
N ILE A 404 -12.29 3.12 34.11
CA ILE A 404 -13.56 3.48 33.49
C ILE A 404 -13.26 4.25 32.18
N CYS A 405 -14.02 3.97 31.15
CA CYS A 405 -13.90 4.71 29.91
C CYS A 405 -14.47 6.12 30.08
N ASN A 406 -13.68 7.14 29.73
CA ASN A 406 -14.09 8.55 29.82
C ASN A 406 -15.25 8.90 28.86
N ARG A 407 -15.38 8.16 27.74
CA ARG A 407 -16.46 8.39 26.77
C ARG A 407 -17.77 7.70 27.15
N ASP A 408 -17.69 6.56 27.82
CA ASP A 408 -18.84 5.79 28.26
C ASP A 408 -18.53 5.13 29.61
N PRO A 409 -19.01 5.71 30.71
CA PRO A 409 -18.75 5.19 32.04
C PRO A 409 -19.31 3.79 32.34
N SER A 410 -20.19 3.26 31.48
CA SER A 410 -20.67 1.88 31.59
C SER A 410 -19.60 0.85 31.16
N HIS A 411 -18.59 1.28 30.41
CA HIS A 411 -17.45 0.44 30.03
C HIS A 411 -16.40 0.50 31.13
N VAL A 412 -16.28 -0.63 31.80
CA VAL A 412 -15.38 -0.83 32.94
C VAL A 412 -14.43 -1.97 32.61
N GLU A 413 -13.18 -1.80 32.93
CA GLU A 413 -12.16 -2.83 32.82
C GLU A 413 -11.53 -3.07 34.21
N THR A 414 -11.32 -4.31 34.57
CA THR A 414 -10.74 -4.72 35.84
C THR A 414 -9.52 -5.60 35.59
N ARG A 415 -8.54 -5.48 36.49
CA ARG A 415 -7.41 -6.41 36.54
C ARG A 415 -7.08 -6.75 37.99
N THR A 416 -6.51 -7.90 38.22
CA THR A 416 -6.10 -8.33 39.55
C THR A 416 -4.80 -7.66 39.98
N ILE A 417 -4.69 -7.38 41.24
CA ILE A 417 -3.45 -6.99 41.94
C ILE A 417 -2.99 -8.22 42.70
N PRO A 418 -1.77 -8.72 42.49
CA PRO A 418 -1.27 -9.88 43.22
C PRO A 418 -1.33 -9.69 44.73
N THR A 419 -1.45 -10.80 45.46
CA THR A 419 -1.38 -10.80 46.93
C THR A 419 -0.06 -10.18 47.39
N THR A 420 -0.09 -9.47 48.50
CA THR A 420 1.13 -8.84 49.08
C THR A 420 2.05 -9.83 49.76
N GLY A 421 1.56 -11.05 50.00
CA GLY A 421 2.27 -12.03 50.84
C GLY A 421 2.37 -11.60 52.32
N HIS A 422 2.90 -12.48 53.13
CA HIS A 422 3.17 -12.20 54.54
C HIS A 422 4.57 -11.63 54.70
N ASN A 423 4.70 -10.60 55.53
CA ASN A 423 5.98 -10.08 56.02
C ASN A 423 6.16 -10.50 57.47
N TRP A 424 6.81 -11.64 57.69
CA TRP A 424 6.93 -12.26 59.00
C TRP A 424 8.06 -11.65 59.84
N VAL A 425 7.79 -11.41 61.10
CA VAL A 425 8.77 -10.99 62.10
C VAL A 425 8.76 -11.98 63.26
N ASP A 426 9.93 -12.44 63.68
CA ASP A 426 10.13 -13.36 64.80
C ASP A 426 9.76 -12.66 66.15
N ASN A 427 8.93 -13.32 66.94
CA ASN A 427 8.50 -12.85 68.27
C ASN A 427 9.45 -13.27 69.37
N GLY A 428 10.49 -14.08 69.10
CA GLY A 428 11.43 -14.59 70.08
C GLY A 428 10.88 -15.68 71.04
N ASN A 429 9.67 -16.18 70.76
CA ASN A 429 8.95 -17.17 71.58
C ASN A 429 8.54 -18.43 70.78
N GLY A 430 9.18 -18.70 69.68
CA GLY A 430 8.84 -19.82 68.78
C GLY A 430 7.64 -19.55 67.88
N THR A 431 7.27 -18.30 67.71
CA THR A 431 6.25 -17.84 66.75
C THR A 431 6.76 -16.64 65.97
N HIS A 432 6.16 -16.40 64.82
CA HIS A 432 6.34 -15.18 64.05
C HIS A 432 5.00 -14.52 63.77
N THR A 433 5.01 -13.21 63.60
CA THR A 433 3.81 -12.41 63.31
C THR A 433 4.00 -11.64 62.02
N CYS A 434 3.03 -11.70 61.12
CA CYS A 434 3.04 -10.90 59.90
C CYS A 434 2.75 -9.43 60.26
N THR A 435 3.65 -8.53 59.86
CA THR A 435 3.52 -7.08 60.09
C THR A 435 2.39 -6.46 59.29
N ASN A 436 2.00 -7.09 58.17
CA ASN A 436 0.99 -6.54 57.27
C ASN A 436 -0.44 -6.91 57.69
N CYS A 437 -0.68 -8.11 58.23
CA CYS A 437 -2.03 -8.59 58.55
C CYS A 437 -2.21 -9.03 60.01
N GLY A 438 -1.15 -9.08 60.83
CA GLY A 438 -1.19 -9.51 62.20
C GLY A 438 -1.35 -11.03 62.44
N ALA A 439 -1.36 -11.83 61.38
CA ALA A 439 -1.40 -13.28 61.51
C ALA A 439 -0.16 -13.77 62.25
N THR A 440 -0.33 -14.72 63.19
CA THR A 440 0.76 -15.31 63.97
C THR A 440 0.77 -16.81 63.75
N GLU A 441 1.94 -17.36 63.43
CA GLU A 441 2.16 -18.79 63.24
C GLU A 441 3.35 -19.28 64.03
N ALA A 442 3.37 -20.59 64.33
CA ALA A 442 4.49 -21.22 64.99
C ALA A 442 5.60 -21.59 63.97
N PHE A 443 6.87 -21.46 64.38
CA PHE A 443 8.02 -21.75 63.50
C PHE A 443 8.02 -23.13 62.84
N GLY A 444 7.35 -24.13 63.40
CA GLY A 444 7.31 -25.49 62.84
C GLY A 444 6.46 -25.63 61.54
N ALA A 445 5.76 -24.55 61.12
CA ALA A 445 4.91 -24.58 59.93
C ALA A 445 5.61 -24.13 58.64
N LEU A 446 6.79 -23.51 58.75
CA LEU A 446 7.52 -22.94 57.59
C LEU A 446 8.84 -23.69 57.36
N GLU A 447 8.74 -24.92 56.87
CA GLU A 447 9.90 -25.75 56.46
C GLU A 447 9.63 -26.32 55.07
N LEU A 448 10.69 -26.49 54.30
CA LEU A 448 10.58 -27.18 53.00
C LEU A 448 10.27 -28.64 53.23
N ARG A 449 9.65 -29.27 52.27
CA ARG A 449 9.27 -30.67 52.34
C ARG A 449 10.01 -31.46 51.24
N VAL A 450 10.33 -32.71 51.53
CA VAL A 450 10.76 -33.67 50.51
C VAL A 450 9.57 -34.56 50.22
N VAL A 451 9.27 -34.74 48.94
CA VAL A 451 8.13 -35.56 48.46
C VAL A 451 8.62 -36.56 47.39
N ASP A 452 7.90 -37.69 47.31
CA ASP A 452 8.05 -38.64 46.22
C ASP A 452 7.38 -38.18 44.90
N ALA A 453 7.34 -39.04 43.89
CA ALA A 453 6.72 -38.78 42.58
C ALA A 453 5.18 -38.61 42.67
N GLU A 454 4.56 -39.20 43.69
CA GLU A 454 3.13 -39.13 43.98
C GLU A 454 2.78 -37.92 44.87
N GLY A 455 3.77 -37.13 45.31
CA GLY A 455 3.59 -35.95 46.15
C GLY A 455 3.45 -36.28 47.64
N MET A 456 3.76 -37.52 48.06
CA MET A 456 3.72 -37.95 49.48
C MET A 456 5.00 -37.49 50.18
N ASN A 457 4.86 -37.04 51.42
CA ASN A 457 5.98 -36.58 52.24
C ASN A 457 6.95 -37.73 52.58
N GLU A 458 8.22 -37.50 52.29
CA GLU A 458 9.31 -38.39 52.56
C GLU A 458 10.17 -37.89 53.73
N PRO A 459 10.73 -38.80 54.57
CA PRO A 459 11.59 -38.39 55.68
C PRO A 459 12.93 -37.81 55.16
N PHE A 460 13.38 -36.75 55.77
CA PHE A 460 14.63 -36.08 55.46
C PHE A 460 15.32 -35.51 56.69
N THR A 461 16.56 -35.16 56.53
CA THR A 461 17.32 -34.44 57.56
C THR A 461 17.67 -33.04 57.08
N VAL A 462 17.66 -32.07 58.01
CA VAL A 462 18.04 -30.70 57.72
C VAL A 462 19.26 -30.32 58.51
N SER A 463 20.20 -29.66 57.89
CA SER A 463 21.34 -29.04 58.55
C SER A 463 21.58 -27.65 58.00
N GLN A 464 22.10 -26.74 58.84
CA GLN A 464 22.53 -25.44 58.37
C GLN A 464 23.97 -25.17 58.81
N ASN A 465 24.81 -24.81 57.85
CA ASN A 465 26.18 -24.41 58.09
C ASN A 465 26.43 -23.02 57.47
N GLY A 466 26.51 -22.03 58.35
CA GLY A 466 26.54 -20.64 57.90
C GLY A 466 25.27 -20.28 57.12
N THR A 467 25.40 -19.88 55.88
CA THR A 467 24.31 -19.50 54.97
C THR A 467 23.78 -20.66 54.10
N LEU A 468 24.39 -21.82 54.18
CA LEU A 468 23.99 -23.03 53.42
C LEU A 468 23.05 -23.89 54.26
N ARG A 469 21.81 -24.04 53.79
CA ARG A 469 20.82 -24.95 54.39
C ARG A 469 20.65 -26.17 53.52
N THR A 470 20.96 -27.35 54.06
CA THR A 470 21.02 -28.62 53.32
C THR A 470 19.86 -29.52 53.77
N TYR A 471 19.15 -30.04 52.79
CA TYR A 471 18.09 -31.05 52.93
C TYR A 471 18.63 -32.35 52.37
N THR A 472 18.70 -33.41 53.16
CA THR A 472 19.27 -34.70 52.76
C THR A 472 18.22 -35.79 52.91
N GLY A 473 18.01 -36.54 51.84
CA GLY A 473 17.13 -37.70 51.77
C GLY A 473 17.82 -38.88 51.07
N ALA A 474 17.59 -40.11 51.55
CA ALA A 474 18.18 -41.32 51.00
C ALA A 474 17.29 -41.91 49.88
N TYR A 475 17.06 -41.14 48.84
CA TYR A 475 16.19 -41.47 47.70
C TYR A 475 16.95 -41.36 46.38
N ASP A 476 16.58 -42.17 45.41
CA ASP A 476 17.10 -42.07 44.04
C ASP A 476 16.26 -41.03 43.22
N THR A 477 15.00 -40.89 43.57
CA THR A 477 14.09 -39.88 42.99
C THR A 477 13.32 -39.21 44.10
N ALA A 478 13.41 -37.90 44.20
CA ALA A 478 12.66 -37.09 45.16
C ALA A 478 12.61 -35.63 44.74
N THR A 479 11.64 -34.90 45.29
CA THR A 479 11.45 -33.47 45.01
C THR A 479 11.48 -32.70 46.34
N LEU A 480 12.36 -31.68 46.41
CA LEU A 480 12.32 -30.68 47.47
C LEU A 480 11.35 -29.58 47.03
N THR A 481 10.37 -29.27 47.85
CA THR A 481 9.31 -28.31 47.53
C THR A 481 8.93 -27.45 48.71
N GLY A 482 8.44 -26.28 48.39
CA GLY A 482 7.90 -25.30 49.33
C GLY A 482 7.43 -24.05 48.58
N ASP A 483 6.89 -23.09 49.29
CA ASP A 483 6.51 -21.83 48.68
C ASP A 483 7.60 -20.75 48.85
N LEU A 484 7.48 -19.68 48.09
CA LEU A 484 8.45 -18.57 48.15
C LEU A 484 8.42 -17.85 49.52
N ASN A 485 7.33 -17.90 50.25
CA ASN A 485 7.31 -17.35 51.62
C ASN A 485 8.13 -18.17 52.58
N THR A 486 8.10 -19.49 52.45
CA THR A 486 9.01 -20.38 53.20
C THR A 486 10.46 -20.05 52.88
N LEU A 487 10.82 -19.81 51.64
CA LEU A 487 12.17 -19.39 51.29
C LEU A 487 12.54 -18.03 51.88
N ARG A 488 11.65 -17.04 51.83
CA ARG A 488 11.87 -15.75 52.49
C ARG A 488 12.10 -15.91 53.99
N TYR A 489 11.26 -16.74 54.63
CA TYR A 489 11.43 -17.04 56.05
C TYR A 489 12.80 -17.69 56.34
N LEU A 490 13.21 -18.68 55.57
CA LEU A 490 14.52 -19.31 55.72
C LEU A 490 15.67 -18.33 55.49
N GLN A 491 15.52 -17.41 54.56
CA GLN A 491 16.47 -16.33 54.27
C GLN A 491 16.62 -15.40 55.48
N ASP A 492 15.50 -14.96 56.06
CA ASP A 492 15.47 -14.10 57.25
C ASP A 492 16.11 -14.79 58.45
N HIS A 493 16.16 -16.15 58.44
CA HIS A 493 16.81 -16.98 59.46
C HIS A 493 18.23 -17.44 59.06
N GLY A 494 18.83 -16.69 58.10
CA GLY A 494 20.25 -16.81 57.77
C GLY A 494 20.60 -17.78 56.67
N ALA A 495 19.64 -18.45 56.02
CA ALA A 495 19.90 -19.24 54.84
C ALA A 495 19.98 -18.32 53.61
N GLN A 496 21.02 -18.47 52.80
CA GLN A 496 21.12 -17.80 51.49
C GLN A 496 21.08 -18.81 50.33
N THR A 497 21.53 -20.03 50.61
CA THR A 497 21.57 -21.10 49.62
C THR A 497 20.85 -22.32 50.17
N ILE A 498 19.97 -22.89 49.37
CA ILE A 498 19.33 -24.17 49.62
C ILE A 498 20.13 -25.24 48.85
N GLN A 499 20.46 -26.30 49.53
CA GLN A 499 21.08 -27.49 48.95
C GLN A 499 20.19 -28.70 49.15
N PHE A 500 19.99 -29.47 48.12
CA PHE A 500 19.28 -30.75 48.16
C PHE A 500 20.21 -31.90 47.84
N VAL A 501 20.23 -32.92 48.67
CA VAL A 501 21.10 -34.08 48.55
C VAL A 501 20.24 -35.33 48.53
N THR A 502 20.42 -36.17 47.54
CA THR A 502 19.82 -37.49 47.38
C THR A 502 20.94 -38.54 47.21
N ASN A 503 20.60 -39.82 47.00
CA ASN A 503 21.61 -40.88 46.87
C ASN A 503 22.61 -40.68 45.75
N GLY A 504 22.21 -40.13 44.64
CA GLY A 504 23.03 -39.97 43.43
C GLY A 504 23.36 -38.54 43.03
N GLN A 505 22.81 -37.54 43.77
CA GLN A 505 22.85 -36.19 43.30
C GLN A 505 22.89 -35.17 44.43
N THR A 506 23.62 -34.10 44.20
CA THR A 506 23.62 -32.90 45.04
C THR A 506 23.39 -31.68 44.17
N SER A 507 22.46 -30.86 44.50
CA SER A 507 22.22 -29.61 43.78
C SER A 507 21.87 -28.48 44.75
N SER A 508 22.08 -27.24 44.33
CA SER A 508 21.81 -26.07 45.13
C SER A 508 21.31 -24.92 44.27
N PHE A 509 20.60 -24.01 44.92
CA PHE A 509 20.21 -22.73 44.31
C PHE A 509 20.30 -21.59 45.33
N ASP A 510 20.51 -20.37 44.88
CA ASP A 510 20.48 -19.16 45.68
C ASP A 510 19.00 -18.74 45.91
N ILE A 511 18.66 -18.46 47.16
CA ILE A 511 17.28 -18.10 47.49
C ILE A 511 16.86 -16.79 46.81
N ASN A 512 17.75 -15.79 46.70
CA ASN A 512 17.43 -14.53 46.03
C ASN A 512 17.15 -14.72 44.55
N ASP A 513 17.93 -15.59 43.87
CA ASP A 513 17.79 -15.85 42.45
C ASP A 513 16.39 -16.43 42.17
N LEU A 514 15.90 -17.35 42.98
CA LEU A 514 14.56 -17.93 42.84
C LEU A 514 13.46 -16.95 43.27
N LEU A 515 13.66 -16.20 44.36
CA LEU A 515 12.71 -15.18 44.79
C LEU A 515 12.52 -14.03 43.80
N ALA A 516 13.52 -13.77 42.96
CA ALA A 516 13.42 -12.78 41.87
C ALA A 516 12.53 -13.25 40.70
N GLN A 517 12.24 -14.55 40.59
CA GLN A 517 11.43 -15.13 39.53
C GLN A 517 9.94 -15.18 39.84
N GLY A 518 9.53 -14.93 41.07
CA GLY A 518 8.14 -15.04 41.47
C GLY A 518 7.75 -14.16 42.64
N SER A 519 6.48 -14.19 43.00
CA SER A 519 5.90 -13.38 44.08
C SER A 519 4.87 -14.20 44.90
N GLY A 520 4.73 -13.91 46.18
CA GLY A 520 3.67 -14.49 47.01
C GLY A 520 3.91 -15.95 47.41
N ASN A 521 2.88 -16.78 47.28
CA ASN A 521 2.83 -18.18 47.72
C ASN A 521 3.11 -19.17 46.57
N GLU A 522 3.78 -18.75 45.53
CA GLU A 522 4.15 -19.64 44.43
C GLU A 522 5.03 -20.77 44.92
N VAL A 523 4.72 -21.99 44.46
CA VAL A 523 5.39 -23.21 44.91
C VAL A 523 6.47 -23.58 43.91
N PHE A 524 7.65 -23.88 44.43
CA PHE A 524 8.74 -24.41 43.62
C PHE A 524 8.92 -25.93 43.82
N TYR A 525 9.53 -26.59 42.84
CA TYR A 525 9.82 -28.01 42.80
C TYR A 525 11.24 -28.24 42.29
N LEU A 526 12.20 -28.56 43.17
CA LEU A 526 13.54 -29.00 42.79
C LEU A 526 13.54 -30.51 42.80
N THR A 527 13.60 -31.13 41.66
CA THR A 527 13.47 -32.57 41.48
C THR A 527 14.78 -33.21 41.07
N HIS A 528 15.17 -34.25 41.78
CA HIS A 528 16.23 -35.18 41.44
C HIS A 528 15.65 -36.50 40.91
N ARG A 529 16.27 -37.06 39.83
CA ARG A 529 15.88 -38.35 39.23
C ARG A 529 17.14 -39.18 38.93
N GLY A 530 17.65 -39.85 39.96
CA GLY A 530 18.85 -40.67 39.80
C GLY A 530 20.06 -39.84 39.39
N THR A 531 20.54 -40.05 38.17
CA THR A 531 21.69 -39.34 37.59
C THR A 531 21.29 -38.34 36.47
N GLU A 532 20.00 -38.09 36.29
CA GLU A 532 19.54 -37.09 35.35
C GLU A 532 19.82 -35.67 35.90
N GLU A 533 19.94 -34.67 35.01
CA GLU A 533 20.10 -33.30 35.45
C GLU A 533 18.93 -32.85 36.33
N PRO A 534 19.19 -32.13 37.43
CA PRO A 534 18.13 -31.67 38.34
C PRO A 534 17.25 -30.66 37.63
N THR A 535 15.95 -30.68 37.91
CA THR A 535 14.99 -29.70 37.39
C THR A 535 14.44 -28.83 38.48
N LEU A 536 14.39 -27.53 38.23
CA LEU A 536 13.79 -26.56 39.16
C LEU A 536 12.63 -25.87 38.47
N LEU A 537 11.43 -26.12 38.92
CA LEU A 537 10.22 -25.45 38.44
C LEU A 537 9.69 -24.48 39.50
N LEU A 538 9.24 -23.31 39.07
CA LEU A 538 8.42 -22.40 39.87
C LEU A 538 7.04 -22.32 39.21
N VAL A 539 6.02 -22.85 39.88
CA VAL A 539 4.70 -23.12 39.33
C VAL A 539 4.83 -24.07 38.13
N GLU A 540 4.80 -23.59 36.90
CA GLU A 540 4.99 -24.38 35.69
C GLU A 540 6.21 -23.91 34.84
N ALA A 541 6.87 -22.81 35.27
CA ALA A 541 8.03 -22.27 34.57
C ALA A 541 9.32 -23.01 34.97
N ASP A 542 10.14 -23.35 33.99
CA ASP A 542 11.43 -24.01 34.19
C ASP A 542 12.51 -22.96 34.49
N HIS A 543 13.15 -23.12 35.63
CA HIS A 543 14.25 -22.29 36.13
C HIS A 543 15.48 -23.14 36.49
N SER A 544 15.65 -24.26 35.80
CA SER A 544 16.75 -25.20 36.05
C SER A 544 18.15 -24.57 35.83
N GLU A 545 18.21 -23.46 35.10
CA GLU A 545 19.42 -22.65 34.95
C GLU A 545 19.94 -22.02 36.25
N LEU A 546 19.08 -21.90 37.27
CA LEU A 546 19.47 -21.39 38.59
C LEU A 546 20.12 -22.48 39.48
N VAL A 547 20.02 -23.74 39.09
CA VAL A 547 20.56 -24.87 39.86
C VAL A 547 22.05 -24.98 39.60
N LYS A 548 22.79 -25.21 40.68
CA LYS A 548 24.25 -25.47 40.71
C LYS A 548 24.49 -26.82 41.33
N ASP A 549 25.36 -27.60 40.68
CA ASP A 549 25.84 -28.91 41.18
C ASP A 549 26.80 -28.77 42.33
#